data_17a482e8791fb8d607318f3e599ec25c
#
_entry.id   17a482e8791fb8d607318f3e599ec25c
#
_cell.length_a   1.000
_cell.length_b   1.000
_cell.length_c   1.000
_cell.angle_alpha   90.00
_cell.angle_beta   90.00
_cell.angle_gamma   90.00
#
_symmetry.space_group_name_H-M   'P 1'
#
loop_
_entity.id
_entity.type
_entity.pdbx_description
1 polymer ?
#
loop_
_entity_poly.entity_id
_entity_poly.type
_entity_poly.pdbx_seq_one_letter_code
_entity_poly.pdbx_strand_id
1 'polypeptide(L)' 'MNITSAQYVIHFKIPEDKNIKAVIDEVEMWVPIDNDNSHYQAILEWAEEDGNEIQA' A
#
# COMPACT_ATOMS: atom_id res chain seq x y z
N MET A 1 2.09 -13.53 -3.58
CA MET A 1 1.47 -12.40 -2.88
C MET A 1 0.27 -11.93 -3.69
N ASN A 2 -0.90 -11.96 -3.10
CA ASN A 2 -2.14 -11.62 -3.78
C ASN A 2 -2.73 -10.36 -3.16
N ILE A 3 -2.55 -9.21 -3.84
CA ILE A 3 -3.01 -7.92 -3.35
C ILE A 3 -4.43 -7.67 -3.89
N THR A 4 -5.37 -7.42 -2.99
CA THR A 4 -6.77 -7.17 -3.33
C THR A 4 -7.08 -5.68 -3.37
N SER A 5 -6.51 -4.91 -2.44
CA SER A 5 -6.74 -3.46 -2.36
C SER A 5 -5.57 -2.77 -1.69
N ALA A 6 -5.44 -1.48 -1.94
CA ALA A 6 -4.44 -0.64 -1.29
C ALA A 6 -4.98 0.78 -1.20
N GLN A 7 -4.66 1.46 -0.11
CA GLN A 7 -5.12 2.83 0.14
C GLN A 7 -4.03 3.61 0.88
N TYR A 8 -3.80 4.85 0.46
CA TYR A 8 -2.91 5.75 1.18
C TYR A 8 -3.56 6.21 2.48
N VAL A 9 -2.80 6.16 3.57
CA VAL A 9 -3.27 6.62 4.87
C VAL A 9 -2.26 7.64 5.40
N ILE A 10 -2.74 8.82 5.80
CA ILE A 10 -1.91 9.87 6.34
C ILE A 10 -2.27 10.05 7.81
N HIS A 11 -1.27 10.02 8.69
CA HIS A 11 -1.48 10.21 10.11
C HIS A 11 -1.62 11.72 10.40
N PHE A 12 -2.73 12.14 11.02
CA PHE A 12 -3.01 13.57 11.24
C PHE A 12 -1.99 14.27 12.13
N LYS A 13 -1.49 13.58 13.14
CA LYS A 13 -0.53 14.17 14.07
C LYS A 13 0.89 14.20 13.53
N ILE A 14 1.19 13.30 12.61
CA ILE A 14 2.49 13.18 11.99
C ILE A 14 2.27 13.08 10.47
N PRO A 15 2.05 14.21 9.78
CA PRO A 15 1.72 14.20 8.36
C PRO A 15 2.78 13.54 7.45
N GLU A 16 4.00 13.45 7.95
CA GLU A 16 5.11 12.82 7.23
C GLU A 16 5.06 11.30 7.32
N ASP A 17 4.30 10.77 8.28
CA ASP A 17 4.20 9.34 8.52
C ASP A 17 3.10 8.75 7.64
N LYS A 18 3.45 8.51 6.38
CA LYS A 18 2.53 7.99 5.38
C LYS A 18 2.68 6.49 5.28
N ASN A 19 1.56 5.81 5.26
CA ASN A 19 1.52 4.37 5.11
C ASN A 19 0.47 3.99 4.07
N ILE A 20 0.59 2.77 3.56
CA ILE A 20 -0.42 2.18 2.70
C ILE A 20 -1.11 1.08 3.48
N LYS A 21 -2.43 1.16 3.56
CA LYS A 21 -3.25 0.12 4.15
C LYS A 21 -3.63 -0.82 3.00
N ALA A 22 -3.11 -2.03 3.01
CA ALA A 22 -3.31 -2.97 1.92
C ALA A 22 -3.88 -4.29 2.44
N VAL A 23 -4.68 -4.94 1.60
CA VAL A 23 -5.13 -6.30 1.85
C VAL A 23 -4.31 -7.22 0.96
N ILE A 24 -3.44 -8.01 1.59
CA ILE A 24 -2.53 -8.92 0.91
C ILE A 24 -2.80 -10.33 1.45
N ASP A 25 -3.09 -11.27 0.55
CA ASP A 25 -3.43 -12.65 0.92
C ASP A 25 -4.56 -12.71 1.95
N GLU A 26 -5.57 -11.86 1.78
CA GLU A 26 -6.75 -11.76 2.65
C GLU A 26 -6.45 -11.22 4.05
N VAL A 27 -5.25 -10.66 4.24
CA VAL A 27 -4.84 -10.05 5.51
C VAL A 27 -4.63 -8.56 5.32
N GLU A 28 -5.31 -7.76 6.15
CA GLU A 28 -5.11 -6.32 6.16
C GLU A 28 -3.80 -5.99 6.88
N MET A 29 -2.96 -5.20 6.24
CA MET A 29 -1.68 -4.82 6.83
C MET A 29 -1.30 -3.39 6.46
N TRP A 30 -0.48 -2.79 7.32
CA TRP A 30 0.05 -1.45 7.11
C TRP A 30 1.45 -1.57 6.52
N VAL A 31 1.65 -0.95 5.36
CA VAL A 31 2.91 -1.02 4.64
C VAL A 31 3.54 0.37 4.57
N PRO A 32 4.75 0.56 5.09
CA PRO A 32 5.40 1.86 5.02
C PRO A 32 5.77 2.21 3.58
N ILE A 33 5.76 3.51 3.26
CA ILE A 33 6.21 3.98 1.95
C ILE A 33 7.72 4.05 1.98
N ASP A 34 8.34 2.93 1.66
CA ASP A 34 9.79 2.74 1.71
C ASP A 34 10.21 1.90 0.51
N ASN A 35 11.06 2.46 -0.34
CA ASN A 35 11.52 1.78 -1.55
C ASN A 35 12.26 0.48 -1.27
N ASP A 36 12.78 0.31 -0.07
CA ASP A 36 13.46 -0.93 0.34
C ASP A 36 12.51 -1.98 0.89
N ASN A 37 11.23 -1.64 1.06
CA ASN A 37 10.23 -2.56 1.58
C ASN A 37 9.65 -3.41 0.45
N SER A 38 9.75 -4.73 0.57
CA SER A 38 9.29 -5.64 -0.49
C SER A 38 7.78 -5.60 -0.70
N HIS A 39 7.00 -5.38 0.36
CA HIS A 39 5.56 -5.25 0.24
C HIS A 39 5.18 -3.98 -0.51
N TYR A 40 5.88 -2.88 -0.24
CA TYR A 40 5.64 -1.63 -0.94
C TYR A 40 5.96 -1.78 -2.43
N GLN A 41 7.07 -2.41 -2.77
CA GLN A 41 7.43 -2.66 -4.16
C GLN A 41 6.38 -3.50 -4.88
N ALA A 42 5.86 -4.53 -4.21
CA ALA A 42 4.81 -5.37 -4.77
C ALA A 42 3.52 -4.59 -4.99
N ILE A 43 3.18 -3.68 -4.08
CA ILE A 43 2.00 -2.82 -4.23
C ILE A 43 2.15 -1.90 -5.44
N LEU A 44 3.34 -1.34 -5.66
CA LEU A 44 3.59 -0.47 -6.81
C LEU A 44 3.43 -1.25 -8.13
N GLU A 45 3.95 -2.46 -8.19
CA GLU A 45 3.78 -3.30 -9.38
C GLU A 45 2.31 -3.67 -9.61
N TRP A 46 1.61 -4.00 -8.54
CA TRP A 46 0.18 -4.30 -8.62
C TRP A 46 -0.61 -3.11 -9.15
N ALA A 47 -0.28 -1.90 -8.73
CA ALA A 47 -0.97 -0.69 -9.14
C ALA A 47 -0.72 -0.32 -10.61
N GLU A 48 0.32 -0.85 -11.23
CA GLU A 48 0.59 -0.64 -12.64
C GLU A 48 -0.29 -1.50 -13.55
N GLU A 49 -0.92 -2.51 -13.01
CA GLU A 49 -1.82 -3.38 -13.79
C GLU A 49 -3.15 -2.70 -14.04
N ASP A 50 -3.75 -3.01 -15.19
CA ASP A 50 -5.04 -2.44 -15.56
C ASP A 50 -6.11 -2.76 -14.52
N GLY A 51 -6.86 -1.73 -14.13
CA GLY A 51 -7.94 -1.89 -13.16
C GLY A 51 -7.53 -1.80 -11.72
N ASN A 52 -6.23 -1.75 -11.44
CA ASN A 52 -5.73 -1.63 -10.07
C ASN A 52 -5.31 -0.19 -9.79
N GLU A 53 -5.54 0.26 -8.57
CA GLU A 53 -5.23 1.62 -8.18
C GLU A 53 -5.04 1.70 -6.67
N ILE A 54 -4.05 2.48 -6.23
CA ILE A 54 -3.89 2.80 -4.81
C ILE A 54 -4.83 3.98 -4.53
N GLN A 55 -5.82 3.76 -3.68
CA GLN A 55 -6.82 4.78 -3.35
C GLN A 55 -6.21 5.92 -2.55
N ALA A 56 -6.67 7.10 -2.80
CA ALA A 56 -6.23 8.29 -2.07
C ALA A 56 -6.98 8.46 -0.76
#